data_31d2cf1910b6ffdf06822367cc45c6d9
#
_entry.id   31d2cf1910b6ffdf06822367cc45c6d9
#
_cell.length_a   1.000
_cell.length_b   1.000
_cell.length_c   1.000
_cell.angle_alpha   90.00
_cell.angle_beta   90.00
_cell.angle_gamma   90.00
#
_symmetry.space_group_name_H-M   'P 1'
#
loop_
_entity.id
_entity.type
_entity.pdbx_description
1 polymer ?
#
loop_
_entity_poly.entity_id
_entity_poly.type
_entity_poly.pdbx_seq_one_letter_code
_entity_poly.pdbx_strand_id
1 'polypeptide(L)'
;MRFFLVSVFTFFFSLNQASAEFERGYADLVEELLPSVVSIATSQIVERRSSSLPELPEGHPFNDMFKDFFGNQMPKRENMTGLGSGFIISQDGYVVTNNHVISGADQITVIFNNGIDEVPAELVGTDPKTDIAVLKIDPEALEIQPVSWGDSEISRVGDIVLAIGNPLGLGGTVTSGIISSINRDIGGGPYVDFIQTDAPINRGNSGGPLFNLDGSVIGINSMIISQTGGSVGLGFSIPSSTAKLIVNQIISFGQAKRGWLGVQIQDLTPEFSESLGYDSTDGAFVASVQPDSPAEKSNIQAGDIIMEFNGKKISSFKDLPKVVAETPVDSEVVVKVWRNGGLTEITVKIDELNEGGNIAAVNEGTYIEELDITLTELNDETIQSLGLDPETSGVFVEKVGEKNTNLLPNDVIIQVSSEKIQNLSSFEKLISDSVKLERDKLLLRVIRDGSEFWLINPFVE
;
A
#
# COMPACT_ATOMS: atom_id res chain seq x y z
N MET A 1 28.54 18.42 70.41
CA MET A 1 28.46 17.19 69.57
C MET A 1 27.05 16.63 69.55
N ARG A 2 26.05 17.45 69.12
CA ARG A 2 24.61 17.06 69.10
C ARG A 2 23.83 17.68 67.92
N PHE A 3 24.51 18.23 66.91
CA PHE A 3 23.83 18.87 65.72
C PHE A 3 24.11 18.18 64.39
N PHE A 4 24.73 16.99 64.35
CA PHE A 4 25.09 16.33 63.08
C PHE A 4 24.21 15.12 62.71
N LEU A 5 23.20 14.81 63.51
CA LEU A 5 22.38 13.58 63.29
C LEU A 5 20.98 13.89 62.71
N VAL A 6 20.57 15.13 62.56
CA VAL A 6 19.27 15.48 62.02
C VAL A 6 19.26 15.73 60.50
N SER A 7 20.43 16.06 59.91
CA SER A 7 20.53 16.34 58.45
C SER A 7 20.57 15.09 57.53
N VAL A 8 20.85 13.90 58.07
CA VAL A 8 20.95 12.67 57.28
C VAL A 8 19.60 11.99 57.08
N PHE A 9 18.62 12.27 57.94
CA PHE A 9 17.31 11.60 57.87
C PHE A 9 16.32 12.28 56.89
N THR A 10 16.55 13.51 56.50
CA THR A 10 15.71 14.25 55.54
C THR A 10 16.09 14.00 54.08
N PHE A 11 17.29 13.45 53.82
CA PHE A 11 17.73 13.17 52.43
C PHE A 11 17.25 11.82 51.88
N PHE A 12 16.82 10.90 52.76
CA PHE A 12 16.30 9.60 52.32
C PHE A 12 14.81 9.56 52.01
N PHE A 13 14.06 10.62 52.31
CA PHE A 13 12.60 10.65 52.04
C PHE A 13 12.21 11.20 50.66
N SER A 14 13.17 11.78 49.92
CA SER A 14 12.91 12.39 48.61
C SER A 14 13.18 11.43 47.45
N LEU A 15 13.63 10.21 47.65
CA LEU A 15 13.98 9.24 46.59
C LEU A 15 12.88 8.21 46.31
N ASN A 16 11.77 8.26 47.01
CA ASN A 16 10.69 7.27 46.84
C ASN A 16 9.46 7.77 46.04
N GLN A 17 9.48 8.94 45.41
CA GLN A 17 8.35 9.39 44.59
C GLN A 17 8.55 9.17 43.09
N ALA A 18 9.70 8.73 42.63
CA ALA A 18 9.94 8.50 41.18
C ALA A 18 9.58 7.09 40.70
N SER A 19 9.11 6.20 41.57
CA SER A 19 8.84 4.79 41.22
C SER A 19 7.35 4.43 41.12
N ALA A 20 6.43 5.36 41.39
CA ALA A 20 5.00 5.05 41.51
C ALA A 20 4.20 5.13 40.18
N GLU A 21 4.78 5.67 39.12
CA GLU A 21 4.09 5.82 37.84
C GLU A 21 4.09 4.52 37.00
N PHE A 22 4.99 3.61 37.27
CA PHE A 22 5.10 2.33 36.52
C PHE A 22 4.21 1.19 37.05
N GLU A 23 3.58 1.36 38.21
CA GLU A 23 2.77 0.29 38.83
C GLU A 23 1.36 0.16 38.30
N ARG A 24 0.83 1.12 37.54
CA ARG A 24 -0.55 1.10 36.99
C ARG A 24 -0.69 0.64 35.55
N GLY A 25 0.42 0.36 34.87
CA GLY A 25 0.39 0.04 33.44
C GLY A 25 -0.08 1.22 32.59
N TYR A 26 -0.77 0.95 31.48
CA TYR A 26 -1.22 1.97 30.53
C TYR A 26 -2.70 2.33 30.68
N ALA A 27 -3.35 1.92 31.78
CA ALA A 27 -4.81 2.00 31.92
C ALA A 27 -5.34 3.42 31.79
N ASP A 28 -4.72 4.38 32.49
CA ASP A 28 -5.15 5.78 32.48
C ASP A 28 -5.00 6.40 31.07
N LEU A 29 -3.90 6.14 30.38
CA LEU A 29 -3.65 6.58 29.00
C LEU A 29 -4.65 5.94 28.02
N VAL A 30 -4.89 4.64 28.17
CA VAL A 30 -5.85 3.91 27.32
C VAL A 30 -7.26 4.43 27.50
N GLU A 31 -7.70 4.75 28.73
CA GLU A 31 -9.02 5.33 29.01
C GLU A 31 -9.21 6.68 28.28
N GLU A 32 -8.14 7.48 28.17
CA GLU A 32 -8.15 8.75 27.46
C GLU A 32 -8.22 8.55 25.93
N LEU A 33 -7.52 7.54 25.39
CA LEU A 33 -7.37 7.35 23.94
C LEU A 33 -8.52 6.57 23.28
N LEU A 34 -9.12 5.64 24.01
CA LEU A 34 -10.18 4.77 23.49
C LEU A 34 -11.35 5.48 22.83
N PRO A 35 -11.87 6.63 23.34
CA PRO A 35 -12.98 7.32 22.72
C PRO A 35 -12.71 7.83 21.30
N SER A 36 -11.43 8.01 20.95
CA SER A 36 -11.01 8.51 19.64
C SER A 36 -10.90 7.40 18.59
N VAL A 37 -10.91 6.12 19.02
CA VAL A 37 -10.75 4.96 18.14
C VAL A 37 -12.11 4.35 17.85
N VAL A 38 -12.41 4.21 16.57
CA VAL A 38 -13.72 3.78 16.06
C VAL A 38 -13.62 2.48 15.29
N SER A 39 -14.73 1.76 15.18
CA SER A 39 -14.87 0.66 14.22
C SER A 39 -15.36 1.19 12.88
N ILE A 40 -14.83 0.64 11.80
CA ILE A 40 -15.27 0.92 10.43
C ILE A 40 -15.99 -0.32 9.94
N ALA A 41 -17.29 -0.22 9.76
CA ALA A 41 -18.12 -1.25 9.16
C ALA A 41 -18.41 -0.90 7.70
N THR A 42 -18.21 -1.86 6.82
CA THR A 42 -18.46 -1.70 5.37
C THR A 42 -19.47 -2.73 4.89
N SER A 43 -20.37 -2.31 4.02
CA SER A 43 -21.29 -3.23 3.37
C SER A 43 -21.19 -3.11 1.85
N GLN A 44 -21.27 -4.26 1.18
CA GLN A 44 -21.34 -4.38 -0.26
C GLN A 44 -22.62 -5.10 -0.66
N ILE A 45 -23.36 -4.52 -1.59
CA ILE A 45 -24.60 -5.11 -2.11
C ILE A 45 -24.20 -6.05 -3.25
N VAL A 46 -24.11 -7.34 -2.95
CA VAL A 46 -23.86 -8.36 -3.97
C VAL A 46 -25.20 -8.77 -4.59
N GLU A 47 -25.44 -8.36 -5.83
CA GLU A 47 -26.53 -8.93 -6.63
C GLU A 47 -26.10 -10.33 -7.11
N ARG A 48 -26.44 -11.37 -6.35
CA ARG A 48 -26.36 -12.72 -6.90
C ARG A 48 -27.37 -12.81 -8.03
N ARG A 49 -26.93 -13.01 -9.27
CA ARG A 49 -27.75 -13.58 -10.32
C ARG A 49 -28.24 -14.94 -9.76
N SER A 50 -29.53 -15.04 -9.52
CA SER A 50 -30.16 -16.28 -9.13
C SER A 50 -29.78 -17.34 -10.17
N SER A 51 -28.83 -18.23 -9.84
CA SER A 51 -28.78 -19.51 -10.52
C SER A 51 -30.13 -20.17 -10.22
N SER A 52 -30.94 -20.31 -11.24
CA SER A 52 -32.20 -21.04 -11.17
C SER A 52 -31.90 -22.41 -10.55
N LEU A 53 -32.35 -22.64 -9.31
CA LEU A 53 -32.41 -23.98 -8.78
C LEU A 53 -33.16 -24.80 -9.80
N PRO A 54 -32.73 -26.05 -10.11
CA PRO A 54 -33.47 -26.93 -10.98
C PRO A 54 -34.89 -27.06 -10.42
N GLU A 55 -35.89 -26.61 -11.16
CA GLU A 55 -37.28 -26.83 -10.81
C GLU A 55 -37.53 -28.34 -10.85
N LEU A 56 -37.80 -28.91 -9.68
CA LEU A 56 -38.26 -30.30 -9.61
C LEU A 56 -39.63 -30.39 -10.30
N PRO A 57 -39.92 -31.45 -11.09
CA PRO A 57 -41.18 -31.62 -11.78
C PRO A 57 -42.38 -31.50 -10.84
N GLU A 58 -43.44 -30.85 -11.27
CA GLU A 58 -44.68 -30.74 -10.50
C GLU A 58 -45.21 -32.12 -10.07
N GLY A 59 -45.46 -32.31 -8.77
CA GLY A 59 -45.92 -33.57 -8.21
C GLY A 59 -44.87 -34.44 -7.52
N HIS A 60 -43.61 -33.96 -7.40
CA HIS A 60 -42.58 -34.73 -6.68
C HIS A 60 -42.85 -34.72 -5.16
N PRO A 61 -42.82 -35.88 -4.46
CA PRO A 61 -43.18 -35.99 -3.03
C PRO A 61 -42.34 -35.12 -2.06
N PHE A 62 -41.18 -34.66 -2.51
CA PHE A 62 -40.29 -33.80 -1.72
C PHE A 62 -40.45 -32.28 -2.01
N ASN A 63 -41.37 -31.89 -2.91
CA ASN A 63 -41.53 -30.50 -3.32
C ASN A 63 -41.99 -29.60 -2.15
N ASP A 64 -42.86 -30.11 -1.30
CA ASP A 64 -43.36 -29.36 -0.15
C ASP A 64 -42.32 -29.30 0.98
N MET A 65 -41.54 -30.35 1.19
CA MET A 65 -40.43 -30.37 2.15
C MET A 65 -39.28 -29.49 1.70
N PHE A 66 -39.03 -29.40 0.38
CA PHE A 66 -38.02 -28.50 -0.20
C PHE A 66 -38.46 -27.02 -0.10
N LYS A 67 -39.73 -26.72 -0.30
CA LYS A 67 -40.29 -25.36 -0.11
C LYS A 67 -40.30 -24.95 1.36
N ASP A 68 -40.58 -25.84 2.29
CA ASP A 68 -40.54 -25.53 3.74
C ASP A 68 -39.11 -25.39 4.27
N PHE A 69 -38.15 -26.13 3.72
CA PHE A 69 -36.75 -26.04 4.18
C PHE A 69 -35.95 -24.95 3.50
N PHE A 70 -36.24 -24.62 2.22
CA PHE A 70 -35.52 -23.63 1.43
C PHE A 70 -36.35 -22.40 1.01
N GLY A 71 -37.70 -22.51 1.07
CA GLY A 71 -38.60 -21.45 0.59
C GLY A 71 -38.74 -20.25 1.51
N ASN A 72 -38.31 -20.34 2.79
CA ASN A 72 -38.25 -19.22 3.73
C ASN A 72 -36.89 -18.58 3.83
N GLN A 73 -35.92 -19.07 3.09
CA GLN A 73 -34.63 -18.44 2.90
C GLN A 73 -34.48 -17.95 1.44
N MET A 74 -35.37 -17.06 1.01
CA MET A 74 -34.95 -16.14 -0.05
C MET A 74 -33.83 -15.31 0.53
N PRO A 75 -32.60 -15.38 -0.01
CA PRO A 75 -31.56 -14.47 0.39
C PRO A 75 -32.00 -13.08 -0.05
N LYS A 76 -32.54 -12.31 0.88
CA LYS A 76 -32.42 -10.87 0.82
C LYS A 76 -30.94 -10.60 0.58
N ARG A 77 -30.63 -9.70 -0.35
CA ARG A 77 -29.31 -9.14 -0.63
C ARG A 77 -28.32 -9.47 0.49
N GLU A 78 -27.38 -10.37 0.24
CA GLU A 78 -26.33 -10.67 1.22
C GLU A 78 -25.44 -9.44 1.28
N ASN A 79 -25.51 -8.68 2.35
CA ASN A 79 -24.56 -7.63 2.66
C ASN A 79 -23.30 -8.32 3.17
N MET A 80 -22.23 -8.31 2.39
CA MET A 80 -20.91 -8.65 2.91
C MET A 80 -20.48 -7.50 3.82
N THR A 81 -20.17 -7.80 5.08
CA THR A 81 -19.72 -6.78 6.04
C THR A 81 -18.22 -6.97 6.28
N GLY A 82 -17.44 -6.00 5.81
CA GLY A 82 -16.04 -5.84 6.18
C GLY A 82 -15.95 -5.07 7.51
N LEU A 83 -14.97 -5.38 8.34
CA LEU A 83 -14.73 -4.72 9.62
C LEU A 83 -13.25 -4.38 9.79
N GLY A 84 -13.00 -3.13 10.15
CA GLY A 84 -11.68 -2.60 10.48
C GLY A 84 -11.79 -1.56 11.60
N SER A 85 -10.71 -0.85 11.83
CA SER A 85 -10.65 0.27 12.76
C SER A 85 -10.34 1.57 12.05
N GLY A 86 -10.57 2.66 12.73
CA GLY A 86 -10.15 4.00 12.35
C GLY A 86 -9.97 4.86 13.59
N PHE A 87 -9.57 6.10 13.41
CA PHE A 87 -9.45 7.06 14.50
C PHE A 87 -9.75 8.47 14.04
N ILE A 88 -10.28 9.27 14.96
CA ILE A 88 -10.72 10.64 14.72
C ILE A 88 -9.55 11.59 14.88
N ILE A 89 -9.31 12.45 13.89
CA ILE A 89 -8.16 13.37 13.85
C ILE A 89 -8.54 14.84 13.99
N SER A 90 -9.83 15.17 13.94
CA SER A 90 -10.28 16.59 14.05
C SER A 90 -11.67 16.70 14.64
N GLN A 91 -11.97 17.85 15.25
CA GLN A 91 -13.28 18.20 15.77
C GLN A 91 -14.34 18.30 14.65
N ASP A 92 -13.91 18.51 13.41
CA ASP A 92 -14.80 18.54 12.25
C ASP A 92 -15.30 17.15 11.84
N GLY A 93 -14.81 16.06 12.46
CA GLY A 93 -15.25 14.69 12.16
C GLY A 93 -14.49 14.00 11.02
N TYR A 94 -13.24 14.35 10.78
CA TYR A 94 -12.39 13.54 9.91
C TYR A 94 -11.89 12.29 10.63
N VAL A 95 -12.04 11.14 9.95
CA VAL A 95 -11.64 9.82 10.43
C VAL A 95 -10.62 9.24 9.45
N VAL A 96 -9.52 8.70 9.97
CA VAL A 96 -8.48 8.03 9.20
C VAL A 96 -8.61 6.52 9.37
N THR A 97 -8.44 5.79 8.29
CA THR A 97 -8.39 4.32 8.25
C THR A 97 -7.51 3.83 7.09
N ASN A 98 -7.40 2.53 6.88
CA ASN A 98 -6.75 1.99 5.69
C ASN A 98 -7.67 1.95 4.47
N ASN A 99 -7.08 2.11 3.29
CA ASN A 99 -7.81 1.97 2.02
C ASN A 99 -8.40 0.57 1.86
N HIS A 100 -7.64 -0.49 2.18
CA HIS A 100 -8.14 -1.88 2.06
C HIS A 100 -9.35 -2.16 2.96
N VAL A 101 -9.55 -1.44 4.06
CA VAL A 101 -10.71 -1.59 4.95
C VAL A 101 -12.00 -1.16 4.27
N ILE A 102 -11.94 -0.14 3.41
CA ILE A 102 -13.13 0.46 2.79
C ILE A 102 -13.23 0.17 1.29
N SER A 103 -12.25 -0.52 0.72
CA SER A 103 -12.20 -0.80 -0.71
C SER A 103 -13.40 -1.63 -1.17
N GLY A 104 -14.09 -1.15 -2.22
CA GLY A 104 -15.28 -1.82 -2.78
C GLY A 104 -16.55 -1.69 -1.93
N ALA A 105 -16.56 -0.88 -0.88
CA ALA A 105 -17.74 -0.65 -0.05
C ALA A 105 -18.77 0.25 -0.76
N ASP A 106 -20.03 -0.15 -0.76
CA ASP A 106 -21.14 0.71 -1.20
C ASP A 106 -21.61 1.65 -0.07
N GLN A 107 -21.44 1.23 1.19
CA GLN A 107 -21.77 2.02 2.37
C GLN A 107 -20.70 1.83 3.45
N ILE A 108 -20.38 2.92 4.12
CA ILE A 108 -19.41 2.97 5.22
C ILE A 108 -20.11 3.52 6.45
N THR A 109 -19.97 2.82 7.57
CA THR A 109 -20.52 3.22 8.87
C THR A 109 -19.40 3.26 9.90
N VAL A 110 -19.33 4.35 10.64
CA VAL A 110 -18.44 4.50 11.79
C VAL A 110 -19.20 4.15 13.06
N ILE A 111 -18.66 3.22 13.85
CA ILE A 111 -19.22 2.76 15.12
C ILE A 111 -18.30 3.20 16.24
N PHE A 112 -18.82 3.95 17.17
CA PHE A 112 -18.07 4.48 18.31
C PHE A 112 -17.77 3.40 19.34
N ASN A 113 -16.84 3.71 20.24
CA ASN A 113 -16.35 2.75 21.24
C ASN A 113 -17.43 2.28 22.24
N ASN A 114 -18.52 3.02 22.40
CA ASN A 114 -19.67 2.61 23.23
C ASN A 114 -20.52 1.52 22.58
N GLY A 115 -20.28 1.17 21.29
CA GLY A 115 -21.01 0.15 20.56
C GLY A 115 -22.50 0.46 20.28
N ILE A 116 -22.93 1.69 20.56
CA ILE A 116 -24.32 2.14 20.43
C ILE A 116 -24.44 3.19 19.34
N ASP A 117 -23.49 4.15 19.30
CA ASP A 117 -23.53 5.24 18.35
C ASP A 117 -22.92 4.79 17.03
N GLU A 118 -23.76 4.69 16.01
CA GLU A 118 -23.41 4.35 14.63
C GLU A 118 -23.79 5.52 13.72
N VAL A 119 -22.85 5.99 12.94
CA VAL A 119 -23.09 7.10 12.00
C VAL A 119 -22.60 6.75 10.60
N PRO A 120 -23.34 7.15 9.55
CA PRO A 120 -22.84 7.02 8.19
C PRO A 120 -21.60 7.89 8.00
N ALA A 121 -20.64 7.40 7.20
CA ALA A 121 -19.45 8.14 6.85
C ALA A 121 -19.37 8.34 5.34
N GLU A 122 -18.99 9.54 4.95
CA GLU A 122 -18.71 9.88 3.56
C GLU A 122 -17.23 9.68 3.26
N LEU A 123 -16.90 9.12 2.10
CA LEU A 123 -15.54 8.99 1.63
C LEU A 123 -15.04 10.35 1.15
N VAL A 124 -14.01 10.90 1.79
CA VAL A 124 -13.31 12.11 1.34
C VAL A 124 -12.34 11.78 0.21
N GLY A 125 -11.60 10.71 0.36
CA GLY A 125 -10.69 10.19 -0.64
C GLY A 125 -9.81 9.07 -0.12
N THR A 126 -9.07 8.45 -1.05
CA THR A 126 -8.16 7.34 -0.76
C THR A 126 -6.82 7.51 -1.43
N ASP A 127 -5.84 6.82 -0.91
CA ASP A 127 -4.56 6.57 -1.55
C ASP A 127 -4.19 5.09 -1.45
N PRO A 128 -4.49 4.30 -2.50
CA PRO A 128 -4.15 2.87 -2.51
C PRO A 128 -2.66 2.58 -2.40
N LYS A 129 -1.78 3.50 -2.84
CA LYS A 129 -0.33 3.31 -2.83
C LYS A 129 0.30 3.39 -1.44
N THR A 130 -0.35 4.10 -0.51
CA THR A 130 0.05 4.16 0.90
C THR A 130 -0.94 3.45 1.81
N ASP A 131 -2.01 2.86 1.25
CA ASP A 131 -3.08 2.18 1.97
C ASP A 131 -3.79 3.07 2.99
N ILE A 132 -4.03 4.36 2.64
CA ILE A 132 -4.70 5.34 3.50
C ILE A 132 -6.04 5.74 2.91
N ALA A 133 -7.04 5.88 3.77
CA ALA A 133 -8.34 6.46 3.45
C ALA A 133 -8.76 7.50 4.51
N VAL A 134 -9.46 8.53 4.05
CA VAL A 134 -10.03 9.57 4.91
C VAL A 134 -11.54 9.58 4.72
N LEU A 135 -12.24 9.50 5.84
CA LEU A 135 -13.69 9.55 5.92
C LEU A 135 -14.13 10.84 6.62
N LYS A 136 -15.37 11.22 6.40
CA LYS A 136 -16.03 12.35 7.04
C LYS A 136 -17.31 11.86 7.71
N ILE A 137 -17.49 12.19 8.99
CA ILE A 137 -18.74 11.99 9.74
C ILE A 137 -19.33 13.34 10.12
N ASP A 138 -20.63 13.37 10.38
CA ASP A 138 -21.29 14.56 10.94
C ASP A 138 -20.95 14.69 12.44
N PRO A 139 -20.25 15.77 12.84
CA PRO A 139 -19.84 15.97 14.22
C PRO A 139 -20.97 16.44 15.15
N GLU A 140 -22.10 16.94 14.63
CA GLU A 140 -23.10 17.69 15.46
C GLU A 140 -23.84 16.79 16.46
N ALA A 141 -23.88 15.48 16.24
CA ALA A 141 -24.61 14.53 17.05
C ALA A 141 -23.80 13.81 18.13
N LEU A 142 -22.48 14.08 18.25
CA LEU A 142 -21.54 13.21 18.96
C LEU A 142 -20.51 13.99 19.77
N GLU A 143 -20.08 13.42 20.89
CA GLU A 143 -18.92 13.91 21.63
C GLU A 143 -17.65 13.37 20.96
N ILE A 144 -17.03 14.19 20.09
CA ILE A 144 -15.84 13.83 19.33
C ILE A 144 -14.59 14.18 20.12
N GLN A 145 -13.70 13.20 20.29
CA GLN A 145 -12.37 13.39 20.86
C GLN A 145 -11.31 13.05 19.81
N PRO A 146 -10.69 14.05 19.14
CA PRO A 146 -9.65 13.78 18.18
C PRO A 146 -8.32 13.51 18.87
N VAL A 147 -7.50 12.62 18.26
CA VAL A 147 -6.11 12.38 18.66
C VAL A 147 -5.15 13.31 17.95
N SER A 148 -3.98 13.50 18.54
CA SER A 148 -2.89 14.27 17.94
C SER A 148 -1.92 13.38 17.19
N TRP A 149 -1.37 13.91 16.08
CA TRP A 149 -0.26 13.27 15.38
C TRP A 149 1.04 13.45 16.18
N GLY A 150 1.76 12.34 16.42
CA GLY A 150 3.14 12.34 16.85
C GLY A 150 4.10 12.47 15.68
N ASP A 151 5.38 12.46 15.97
CA ASP A 151 6.47 12.50 14.99
C ASP A 151 7.16 11.12 14.95
N SER A 152 6.94 10.37 13.87
CA SER A 152 7.56 9.06 13.68
C SER A 152 9.05 9.14 13.36
N GLU A 153 9.56 10.29 12.89
CA GLU A 153 10.98 10.47 12.53
C GLU A 153 11.91 10.43 13.75
N ILE A 154 11.38 10.81 14.93
CA ILE A 154 12.14 10.76 16.19
C ILE A 154 11.99 9.43 16.94
N SER A 155 11.12 8.54 16.47
CA SER A 155 10.88 7.23 17.06
C SER A 155 12.10 6.31 16.93
N ARG A 156 12.34 5.46 17.92
CA ARG A 156 13.52 4.59 17.96
C ARG A 156 13.13 3.14 18.20
N VAL A 157 13.94 2.23 17.71
CA VAL A 157 13.82 0.81 18.07
C VAL A 157 13.92 0.65 19.58
N GLY A 158 12.95 -0.05 20.16
CA GLY A 158 12.81 -0.26 21.60
C GLY A 158 11.83 0.68 22.30
N ASP A 159 11.36 1.75 21.65
CA ASP A 159 10.33 2.62 22.20
C ASP A 159 9.01 1.83 22.33
N ILE A 160 8.32 1.98 23.47
CA ILE A 160 7.05 1.29 23.75
C ILE A 160 5.93 1.90 22.91
N VAL A 161 5.08 1.06 22.39
CA VAL A 161 3.92 1.46 21.58
C VAL A 161 2.65 0.73 21.99
N LEU A 162 1.51 1.39 21.78
CA LEU A 162 0.17 0.84 21.98
C LEU A 162 -0.55 0.81 20.62
N ALA A 163 -0.92 -0.39 20.16
CA ALA A 163 -1.78 -0.54 19.01
C ALA A 163 -3.22 -0.68 19.50
N ILE A 164 -4.07 0.26 19.09
CA ILE A 164 -5.48 0.28 19.50
C ILE A 164 -6.35 0.06 18.26
N GLY A 165 -7.39 -0.78 18.42
CA GLY A 165 -8.43 -0.99 17.45
C GLY A 165 -9.77 -1.17 18.13
N ASN A 166 -10.85 -1.12 17.36
CA ASN A 166 -12.19 -1.37 17.84
C ASN A 166 -12.92 -2.41 16.96
N PRO A 167 -12.38 -3.65 16.90
CA PRO A 167 -13.02 -4.69 16.11
C PRO A 167 -14.43 -4.95 16.62
N LEU A 168 -15.42 -4.91 15.73
CA LEU A 168 -16.82 -5.21 16.01
C LEU A 168 -17.57 -4.17 16.88
N GLY A 169 -16.98 -3.02 17.22
CA GLY A 169 -17.62 -2.04 18.10
C GLY A 169 -17.84 -2.52 19.54
N LEU A 170 -17.05 -3.53 19.98
CA LEU A 170 -17.25 -4.18 21.30
C LEU A 170 -16.49 -3.50 22.46
N GLY A 171 -16.01 -2.27 22.26
CA GLY A 171 -15.40 -1.52 23.36
C GLY A 171 -13.87 -1.40 23.29
N GLY A 172 -13.30 -1.56 22.11
CA GLY A 172 -11.87 -1.38 21.87
C GLY A 172 -10.99 -2.57 22.29
N THR A 173 -9.91 -2.75 21.58
CA THR A 173 -8.86 -3.74 21.87
C THR A 173 -7.52 -3.04 21.89
N VAL A 174 -6.76 -3.22 22.94
CA VAL A 174 -5.43 -2.62 23.14
C VAL A 174 -4.39 -3.71 23.20
N THR A 175 -3.35 -3.56 22.42
CA THR A 175 -2.15 -4.40 22.49
C THR A 175 -0.93 -3.51 22.68
N SER A 176 0.07 -3.97 23.39
CA SER A 176 1.32 -3.26 23.64
C SER A 176 2.52 -4.05 23.17
N GLY A 177 3.53 -3.35 22.74
CA GLY A 177 4.81 -3.90 22.31
C GLY A 177 5.83 -2.79 22.18
N ILE A 178 6.84 -3.02 21.36
CA ILE A 178 7.89 -2.04 21.06
C ILE A 178 7.98 -1.81 19.54
N ILE A 179 8.64 -0.74 19.17
CA ILE A 179 9.15 -0.59 17.81
C ILE A 179 10.28 -1.59 17.62
N SER A 180 10.08 -2.60 16.78
CA SER A 180 11.06 -3.64 16.50
C SER A 180 12.05 -3.23 15.40
N SER A 181 11.60 -2.39 14.45
CA SER A 181 12.40 -1.81 13.37
C SER A 181 11.71 -0.56 12.82
N ILE A 182 12.48 0.33 12.23
CA ILE A 182 12.00 1.48 11.45
C ILE A 182 12.47 1.34 10.01
N ASN A 183 11.83 2.06 9.09
CA ASN A 183 12.17 2.08 7.66
C ASN A 183 12.21 0.69 7.03
N ARG A 184 11.18 -0.14 7.32
CA ARG A 184 11.07 -1.49 6.78
C ARG A 184 10.41 -1.46 5.40
N ASP A 185 11.19 -1.76 4.37
CA ASP A 185 10.65 -2.14 3.06
C ASP A 185 10.19 -3.60 3.10
N ILE A 186 8.91 -3.82 2.88
CA ILE A 186 8.28 -5.15 2.84
C ILE A 186 7.63 -5.46 1.49
N GLY A 187 7.99 -4.67 0.44
CA GLY A 187 7.44 -4.82 -0.90
C GLY A 187 6.08 -4.16 -1.12
N GLY A 188 5.66 -3.26 -0.21
CA GLY A 188 4.40 -2.49 -0.31
C GLY A 188 4.46 -1.30 -1.28
N GLY A 189 5.46 -1.24 -2.16
CA GLY A 189 5.67 -0.13 -3.10
C GLY A 189 6.71 0.90 -2.61
N PRO A 190 7.07 1.88 -3.45
CA PRO A 190 8.19 2.80 -3.18
C PRO A 190 7.82 3.97 -2.26
N TYR A 191 6.59 4.03 -1.74
CA TYR A 191 6.09 5.22 -1.05
C TYR A 191 5.96 5.07 0.46
N VAL A 192 6.11 3.86 1.01
CA VAL A 192 5.98 3.60 2.45
C VAL A 192 7.10 2.71 2.95
N ASP A 193 7.87 3.24 3.91
CA ASP A 193 8.75 2.45 4.76
C ASP A 193 8.07 2.27 6.11
N PHE A 194 7.75 1.04 6.47
CA PHE A 194 6.90 0.75 7.62
C PHE A 194 7.66 0.80 8.96
N ILE A 195 6.94 1.16 10.02
CA ILE A 195 7.33 0.85 11.39
C ILE A 195 6.97 -0.61 11.64
N GLN A 196 7.95 -1.43 12.02
CA GLN A 196 7.71 -2.80 12.48
C GLN A 196 7.52 -2.80 13.99
N THR A 197 6.48 -3.51 14.47
CA THR A 197 6.20 -3.68 15.90
C THR A 197 5.89 -5.15 16.23
N ASP A 198 6.21 -5.56 17.46
CA ASP A 198 5.78 -6.83 18.02
C ASP A 198 4.46 -6.72 18.83
N ALA A 199 3.92 -5.49 18.99
CA ALA A 199 2.56 -5.33 19.45
C ALA A 199 1.61 -6.16 18.57
N PRO A 200 0.79 -7.05 19.16
CA PRO A 200 -0.07 -7.94 18.36
C PRO A 200 -1.04 -7.17 17.47
N ILE A 201 -0.78 -7.20 16.16
CA ILE A 201 -1.69 -6.72 15.12
C ILE A 201 -2.48 -7.93 14.62
N ASN A 202 -3.81 -7.84 14.57
CA ASN A 202 -4.71 -8.87 14.09
C ASN A 202 -5.84 -8.26 13.27
N ARG A 203 -6.67 -9.11 12.64
CA ARG A 203 -7.88 -8.65 11.96
C ARG A 203 -8.74 -7.84 12.92
N GLY A 204 -9.05 -6.61 12.54
CA GLY A 204 -9.88 -5.68 13.30
C GLY A 204 -9.14 -4.48 13.89
N ASN A 205 -7.82 -4.51 14.14
CA ASN A 205 -7.07 -3.30 14.49
C ASN A 205 -6.33 -2.66 13.28
N SER A 206 -6.45 -3.23 12.08
CA SER A 206 -6.04 -2.56 10.83
C SER A 206 -6.84 -1.28 10.63
N GLY A 207 -6.17 -0.20 10.25
CA GLY A 207 -6.71 1.16 10.15
C GLY A 207 -6.75 1.93 11.48
N GLY A 208 -6.57 1.25 12.60
CA GLY A 208 -6.44 1.87 13.92
C GLY A 208 -5.05 2.48 14.14
N PRO A 209 -4.91 3.35 15.16
CA PRO A 209 -3.68 4.05 15.47
C PRO A 209 -2.64 3.17 16.20
N LEU A 210 -1.36 3.46 15.93
CA LEU A 210 -0.23 3.08 16.76
C LEU A 210 0.20 4.31 17.55
N PHE A 211 0.06 4.25 18.88
CA PHE A 211 0.40 5.36 19.79
C PHE A 211 1.78 5.18 20.42
N ASN A 212 2.44 6.29 20.70
CA ASN A 212 3.52 6.35 21.68
C ASN A 212 2.95 6.54 23.09
N LEU A 213 3.81 6.58 24.10
CA LEU A 213 3.38 6.78 25.50
C LEU A 213 2.95 8.22 25.83
N ASP A 214 3.15 9.18 24.93
CA ASP A 214 2.62 10.54 25.07
C ASP A 214 1.16 10.65 24.56
N GLY A 215 0.56 9.53 24.12
CA GLY A 215 -0.79 9.50 23.55
C GLY A 215 -0.89 10.06 22.14
N SER A 216 0.23 10.20 21.44
CA SER A 216 0.28 10.70 20.07
C SER A 216 0.37 9.57 19.05
N VAL A 217 -0.31 9.71 17.91
CA VAL A 217 -0.31 8.72 16.82
C VAL A 217 1.01 8.79 16.05
N ILE A 218 1.84 7.76 16.13
CA ILE A 218 3.09 7.61 15.39
C ILE A 218 2.95 6.72 14.16
N GLY A 219 1.81 6.04 13.98
CA GLY A 219 1.55 5.23 12.80
C GLY A 219 0.12 4.76 12.68
N ILE A 220 -0.23 4.18 11.52
CA ILE A 220 -1.51 3.54 11.24
C ILE A 220 -1.24 2.04 11.11
N ASN A 221 -1.87 1.22 11.95
CA ASN A 221 -1.74 -0.24 11.86
C ASN A 221 -2.30 -0.72 10.52
N SER A 222 -1.51 -1.41 9.71
CA SER A 222 -1.92 -1.81 8.37
C SER A 222 -1.94 -3.32 8.19
N MET A 223 -0.81 -3.99 8.34
CA MET A 223 -0.72 -5.39 7.98
C MET A 223 0.18 -6.22 8.91
N ILE A 224 0.12 -7.54 8.74
CA ILE A 224 1.00 -8.51 9.40
C ILE A 224 1.64 -9.43 8.36
N ILE A 225 2.84 -9.90 8.64
CA ILE A 225 3.41 -11.05 7.94
C ILE A 225 3.18 -12.28 8.83
N SER A 226 2.34 -13.21 8.36
CA SER A 226 1.96 -14.40 9.12
C SER A 226 1.55 -15.55 8.22
N GLN A 227 2.05 -16.74 8.49
CA GLN A 227 1.63 -17.97 7.80
C GLN A 227 0.28 -18.52 8.32
N THR A 228 -0.12 -18.13 9.53
CA THR A 228 -1.33 -18.65 10.20
C THR A 228 -2.50 -17.67 10.18
N GLY A 229 -2.28 -16.43 9.72
CA GLY A 229 -3.28 -15.36 9.74
C GLY A 229 -3.46 -14.65 11.09
N GLY A 230 -2.76 -15.07 12.15
CA GLY A 230 -2.68 -14.39 13.44
C GLY A 230 -1.33 -13.73 13.68
N SER A 231 -1.22 -12.84 14.68
CA SER A 231 0.02 -12.17 15.03
C SER A 231 1.09 -13.16 15.46
N VAL A 232 2.28 -13.01 14.88
CA VAL A 232 3.51 -13.72 15.26
C VAL A 232 4.63 -12.76 15.65
N GLY A 233 4.28 -11.51 16.02
CA GLY A 233 5.23 -10.46 16.37
C GLY A 233 5.83 -9.71 15.17
N LEU A 234 5.20 -9.81 14.00
CA LEU A 234 5.58 -9.12 12.77
C LEU A 234 4.41 -8.25 12.29
N GLY A 235 4.12 -7.18 13.04
CA GLY A 235 3.15 -6.16 12.71
C GLY A 235 3.82 -4.96 12.02
N PHE A 236 3.08 -4.30 11.11
CA PHE A 236 3.57 -3.18 10.32
C PHE A 236 2.57 -2.04 10.34
N SER A 237 3.09 -0.83 10.60
CA SER A 237 2.30 0.39 10.65
C SER A 237 2.88 1.43 9.70
N ILE A 238 2.01 2.16 9.00
CA ILE A 238 2.38 3.30 8.14
C ILE A 238 2.83 4.45 9.05
N PRO A 239 4.04 5.00 8.89
CA PRO A 239 4.54 6.08 9.77
C PRO A 239 3.67 7.34 9.73
N SER A 240 3.58 8.04 10.85
CA SER A 240 2.82 9.30 10.93
C SER A 240 3.39 10.39 10.02
N SER A 241 4.69 10.41 9.74
CA SER A 241 5.30 11.34 8.78
C SER A 241 4.67 11.21 7.39
N THR A 242 4.55 9.99 6.88
CA THR A 242 3.86 9.69 5.62
C THR A 242 2.35 9.90 5.74
N ALA A 243 1.72 9.36 6.79
CA ALA A 243 0.28 9.39 6.95
C ALA A 243 -0.28 10.82 7.02
N LYS A 244 0.32 11.69 7.83
CA LYS A 244 -0.09 13.09 7.99
C LYS A 244 -0.03 13.87 6.68
N LEU A 245 1.02 13.65 5.88
CA LEU A 245 1.16 14.29 4.57
C LEU A 245 0.01 13.89 3.64
N ILE A 246 -0.23 12.60 3.49
CA ILE A 246 -1.26 12.04 2.60
C ILE A 246 -2.66 12.42 3.07
N VAL A 247 -2.96 12.31 4.37
CA VAL A 247 -4.24 12.71 4.95
C VAL A 247 -4.55 14.18 4.67
N ASN A 248 -3.58 15.08 4.86
CA ASN A 248 -3.77 16.51 4.57
C ASN A 248 -4.01 16.77 3.08
N GLN A 249 -3.36 16.05 2.19
CA GLN A 249 -3.59 16.15 0.75
C GLN A 249 -5.00 15.65 0.39
N ILE A 250 -5.42 14.50 0.93
CA ILE A 250 -6.76 13.97 0.70
C ILE A 250 -7.83 14.95 1.19
N ILE A 251 -7.67 15.53 2.38
CA ILE A 251 -8.62 16.53 2.90
C ILE A 251 -8.68 17.77 2.00
N SER A 252 -7.53 18.21 1.48
CA SER A 252 -7.45 19.44 0.69
C SER A 252 -7.87 19.27 -0.77
N PHE A 253 -7.60 18.11 -1.37
CA PHE A 253 -7.71 17.88 -2.81
C PHE A 253 -8.58 16.67 -3.19
N GLY A 254 -9.07 15.90 -2.22
CA GLY A 254 -9.80 14.64 -2.46
C GLY A 254 -8.91 13.44 -2.83
N GLN A 255 -7.61 13.66 -3.05
CA GLN A 255 -6.64 12.63 -3.45
C GLN A 255 -5.22 12.99 -3.02
N ALA A 256 -4.34 12.01 -2.96
CA ALA A 256 -2.91 12.24 -2.78
C ALA A 256 -2.29 12.84 -4.04
N LYS A 257 -1.46 13.87 -3.88
CA LYS A 257 -0.67 14.49 -4.94
C LYS A 257 0.80 14.21 -4.71
N ARG A 258 1.45 13.67 -5.72
CA ARG A 258 2.87 13.30 -5.65
C ARG A 258 3.71 14.19 -6.55
N GLY A 259 4.86 14.59 -6.05
CA GLY A 259 5.89 15.20 -6.87
C GLY A 259 6.44 14.21 -7.90
N TRP A 260 6.84 14.73 -9.04
CA TRP A 260 7.43 13.98 -10.14
C TRP A 260 8.70 14.64 -10.63
N LEU A 261 9.75 13.85 -10.85
CA LEU A 261 11.05 14.28 -11.36
C LEU A 261 11.27 13.86 -12.82
N GLY A 262 10.83 12.68 -13.20
CA GLY A 262 10.93 12.13 -14.56
C GLY A 262 12.29 11.53 -14.89
N VAL A 263 12.84 10.73 -13.97
CA VAL A 263 14.06 9.95 -14.17
C VAL A 263 13.77 8.46 -13.99
N GLN A 264 14.44 7.62 -14.75
CA GLN A 264 14.59 6.21 -14.44
C GLN A 264 15.90 6.02 -13.67
N ILE A 265 15.82 5.29 -12.56
CA ILE A 265 16.96 5.13 -11.65
C ILE A 265 17.35 3.66 -11.50
N GLN A 266 18.61 3.45 -11.16
CA GLN A 266 19.21 2.14 -10.98
C GLN A 266 20.07 2.14 -9.72
N ASP A 267 20.23 0.95 -9.12
CA ASP A 267 21.10 0.71 -7.97
C ASP A 267 22.59 0.85 -8.32
N LEU A 268 23.36 1.28 -7.35
CA LEU A 268 24.81 1.39 -7.44
C LEU A 268 25.46 0.18 -6.76
N THR A 269 25.78 -0.88 -7.55
CA THR A 269 26.61 -1.96 -7.02
C THR A 269 28.07 -1.50 -6.88
N PRO A 270 28.89 -2.14 -6.02
CA PRO A 270 30.31 -1.79 -5.88
C PRO A 270 31.05 -1.81 -7.22
N GLU A 271 30.81 -2.84 -8.05
CA GLU A 271 31.47 -3.01 -9.35
C GLU A 271 31.04 -1.91 -10.34
N PHE A 272 29.75 -1.52 -10.28
CA PHE A 272 29.22 -0.48 -11.14
C PHE A 272 29.77 0.90 -10.72
N SER A 273 29.81 1.21 -9.43
CA SER A 273 30.40 2.45 -8.90
C SER A 273 31.87 2.59 -9.24
N GLU A 274 32.67 1.51 -9.10
CA GLU A 274 34.09 1.49 -9.49
C GLU A 274 34.26 1.80 -10.98
N SER A 275 33.40 1.23 -11.85
CA SER A 275 33.45 1.49 -13.29
C SER A 275 33.16 2.95 -13.66
N LEU A 276 32.39 3.64 -12.84
CA LEU A 276 32.08 5.06 -12.99
C LEU A 276 33.13 5.98 -12.35
N GLY A 277 34.07 5.43 -11.56
CA GLY A 277 35.02 6.20 -10.75
C GLY A 277 34.36 6.89 -9.57
N TYR A 278 33.27 6.33 -9.04
CA TYR A 278 32.55 6.83 -7.89
C TYR A 278 32.87 5.97 -6.64
N ASP A 279 33.40 6.60 -5.59
CA ASP A 279 33.96 5.89 -4.43
C ASP A 279 32.90 5.45 -3.39
N SER A 280 31.61 5.42 -3.75
CA SER A 280 30.51 5.04 -2.86
C SER A 280 29.45 4.26 -3.63
N THR A 281 28.59 3.54 -2.92
CA THR A 281 27.35 2.96 -3.43
C THR A 281 26.11 3.76 -3.02
N ASP A 282 26.30 4.86 -2.27
CA ASP A 282 25.18 5.75 -1.89
C ASP A 282 24.75 6.56 -3.11
N GLY A 283 23.43 6.76 -3.24
CA GLY A 283 22.83 7.55 -4.31
C GLY A 283 21.89 6.76 -5.21
N ALA A 284 21.32 7.47 -6.18
CA ALA A 284 20.50 6.88 -7.23
C ALA A 284 21.11 7.22 -8.60
N PHE A 285 21.55 6.20 -9.33
CA PHE A 285 22.07 6.38 -10.68
C PHE A 285 20.93 6.66 -11.66
N VAL A 286 21.04 7.72 -12.44
CA VAL A 286 20.09 8.08 -13.49
C VAL A 286 20.40 7.29 -14.74
N ALA A 287 19.62 6.25 -15.01
CA ALA A 287 19.76 5.42 -16.20
C ALA A 287 19.21 6.14 -17.44
N SER A 288 18.09 6.85 -17.30
CA SER A 288 17.52 7.68 -18.37
C SER A 288 16.71 8.85 -17.79
N VAL A 289 16.46 9.86 -18.62
CA VAL A 289 15.64 11.02 -18.32
C VAL A 289 14.47 11.03 -19.29
N GLN A 290 13.26 11.21 -18.77
CA GLN A 290 12.05 11.22 -19.59
C GLN A 290 11.91 12.55 -20.33
N PRO A 291 11.46 12.54 -21.60
CA PRO A 291 11.20 13.75 -22.35
C PRO A 291 10.16 14.66 -21.67
N ASP A 292 10.31 15.97 -21.82
CA ASP A 292 9.43 17.00 -21.23
C ASP A 292 9.33 17.00 -19.70
N SER A 293 10.15 16.20 -19.02
CA SER A 293 10.17 16.08 -17.55
C SER A 293 10.83 17.26 -16.84
N PRO A 294 10.59 17.46 -15.52
CA PRO A 294 11.34 18.35 -14.67
C PRO A 294 12.85 18.11 -14.73
N ALA A 295 13.28 16.86 -14.74
CA ALA A 295 14.68 16.47 -14.84
C ALA A 295 15.32 16.96 -16.14
N GLU A 296 14.68 16.73 -17.28
CA GLU A 296 15.17 17.20 -18.59
C GLU A 296 15.25 18.73 -18.63
N LYS A 297 14.16 19.42 -18.23
CA LYS A 297 14.09 20.89 -18.21
C LYS A 297 15.16 21.53 -17.32
N SER A 298 15.61 20.79 -16.29
CA SER A 298 16.63 21.24 -15.35
C SER A 298 18.02 20.74 -15.68
N ASN A 299 18.20 20.03 -16.81
CA ASN A 299 19.48 19.50 -17.28
C ASN A 299 20.07 18.43 -16.34
N ILE A 300 19.24 17.61 -15.67
CA ILE A 300 19.64 16.30 -15.15
C ILE A 300 19.87 15.40 -16.36
N GLN A 301 20.90 14.55 -16.32
CA GLN A 301 21.32 13.73 -17.46
C GLN A 301 21.45 12.27 -17.07
N ALA A 302 21.28 11.38 -18.06
CA ALA A 302 21.67 9.99 -17.88
C ALA A 302 23.18 9.92 -17.56
N GLY A 303 23.54 9.11 -16.57
CA GLY A 303 24.89 9.02 -16.03
C GLY A 303 25.13 9.85 -14.78
N ASP A 304 24.17 10.70 -14.36
CA ASP A 304 24.25 11.38 -13.06
C ASP A 304 24.01 10.40 -11.91
N ILE A 305 24.61 10.63 -10.76
CA ILE A 305 24.26 9.98 -9.51
C ILE A 305 23.63 11.02 -8.58
N ILE A 306 22.35 10.89 -8.26
CA ILE A 306 21.66 11.79 -7.34
C ILE A 306 22.04 11.38 -5.91
N MET A 307 22.77 12.27 -5.21
CA MET A 307 23.28 12.05 -3.86
C MET A 307 22.43 12.71 -2.79
N GLU A 308 21.79 13.82 -3.13
CA GLU A 308 20.95 14.60 -2.21
C GLU A 308 19.80 15.22 -2.99
N PHE A 309 18.60 15.18 -2.42
CA PHE A 309 17.42 15.79 -2.98
C PHE A 309 16.73 16.63 -1.90
N ASN A 310 16.61 17.93 -2.14
CA ASN A 310 16.00 18.90 -1.22
C ASN A 310 16.56 18.83 0.22
N GLY A 311 17.90 18.72 0.36
CA GLY A 311 18.59 18.61 1.64
C GLY A 311 18.56 17.22 2.30
N LYS A 312 17.78 16.26 1.75
CA LYS A 312 17.76 14.87 2.22
C LYS A 312 18.81 14.05 1.47
N LYS A 313 19.69 13.37 2.21
CA LYS A 313 20.68 12.44 1.62
C LYS A 313 19.97 11.24 0.99
N ILE A 314 20.38 10.85 -0.20
CA ILE A 314 19.94 9.63 -0.88
C ILE A 314 21.01 8.57 -0.62
N SER A 315 20.70 7.62 0.26
CA SER A 315 21.62 6.55 0.64
C SER A 315 21.40 5.28 -0.22
N SER A 316 20.21 5.14 -0.80
CA SER A 316 19.84 4.08 -1.71
C SER A 316 18.97 4.67 -2.83
N PHE A 317 19.02 4.05 -4.02
CA PHE A 317 18.13 4.45 -5.12
C PHE A 317 16.64 4.41 -4.73
N LYS A 318 16.25 3.53 -3.79
CA LYS A 318 14.88 3.41 -3.26
C LYS A 318 14.41 4.65 -2.48
N ASP A 319 15.32 5.46 -1.94
CA ASP A 319 14.97 6.67 -1.18
C ASP A 319 14.42 7.77 -2.10
N LEU A 320 14.91 7.84 -3.35
CA LEU A 320 14.60 8.94 -4.26
C LEU A 320 13.11 9.02 -4.63
N PRO A 321 12.42 7.94 -5.02
CA PRO A 321 10.98 7.99 -5.34
C PRO A 321 10.14 8.53 -4.19
N LYS A 322 10.45 8.12 -2.95
CA LYS A 322 9.75 8.58 -1.75
C LYS A 322 9.96 10.07 -1.52
N VAL A 323 11.21 10.52 -1.50
CA VAL A 323 11.54 11.94 -1.24
C VAL A 323 10.96 12.85 -2.32
N VAL A 324 10.98 12.43 -3.58
CA VAL A 324 10.37 13.16 -4.69
C VAL A 324 8.85 13.22 -4.53
N ALA A 325 8.20 12.07 -4.23
CA ALA A 325 6.74 12.00 -4.07
C ALA A 325 6.22 12.84 -2.89
N GLU A 326 6.99 12.95 -1.80
CA GLU A 326 6.69 13.78 -0.63
C GLU A 326 6.89 15.28 -0.88
N THR A 327 7.61 15.64 -1.95
CA THR A 327 7.91 17.04 -2.27
C THR A 327 6.68 17.72 -2.87
N PRO A 328 6.29 18.92 -2.37
CA PRO A 328 5.13 19.61 -2.89
C PRO A 328 5.27 19.92 -4.39
N VAL A 329 4.19 19.69 -5.13
CA VAL A 329 4.10 20.06 -6.54
C VAL A 329 4.36 21.57 -6.71
N ASP A 330 4.94 21.97 -7.83
CA ASP A 330 5.36 23.34 -8.16
C ASP A 330 6.48 23.92 -7.31
N SER A 331 7.01 23.19 -6.32
CA SER A 331 8.15 23.67 -5.53
C SER A 331 9.47 23.58 -6.30
N GLU A 332 10.37 24.54 -6.03
CA GLU A 332 11.76 24.49 -6.50
C GLU A 332 12.64 23.85 -5.43
N VAL A 333 13.41 22.85 -5.82
CA VAL A 333 14.30 22.10 -4.93
C VAL A 333 15.70 22.03 -5.50
N VAL A 334 16.69 21.91 -4.61
CA VAL A 334 18.08 21.70 -5.01
C VAL A 334 18.38 20.20 -5.00
N VAL A 335 18.90 19.71 -6.11
CA VAL A 335 19.36 18.33 -6.29
C VAL A 335 20.87 18.34 -6.44
N LYS A 336 21.59 17.58 -5.61
CA LYS A 336 23.03 17.41 -5.75
C LYS A 336 23.32 16.11 -6.49
N VAL A 337 23.99 16.25 -7.61
CA VAL A 337 24.39 15.12 -8.43
C VAL A 337 25.93 15.03 -8.51
N TRP A 338 26.42 13.80 -8.54
CA TRP A 338 27.79 13.55 -8.99
C TRP A 338 27.77 13.33 -10.52
N ARG A 339 28.59 14.08 -11.24
CA ARG A 339 28.68 14.07 -12.69
C ARG A 339 30.14 14.21 -13.12
N ASN A 340 30.67 13.27 -13.92
CA ASN A 340 32.04 13.33 -14.48
C ASN A 340 33.13 13.61 -13.43
N GLY A 341 33.05 12.97 -12.26
CA GLY A 341 34.05 13.13 -11.20
C GLY A 341 33.88 14.37 -10.31
N GLY A 342 32.77 15.11 -10.43
CA GLY A 342 32.50 16.33 -9.67
C GLY A 342 31.08 16.43 -9.16
N LEU A 343 30.91 17.20 -8.09
CA LEU A 343 29.62 17.53 -7.48
C LEU A 343 29.00 18.70 -8.23
N THR A 344 27.73 18.58 -8.62
CA THR A 344 26.97 19.64 -9.29
C THR A 344 25.64 19.85 -8.56
N GLU A 345 25.26 21.10 -8.30
CA GLU A 345 23.95 21.45 -7.76
C GLU A 345 23.03 21.90 -8.90
N ILE A 346 21.82 21.35 -8.92
CA ILE A 346 20.82 21.61 -9.97
C ILE A 346 19.52 22.01 -9.26
N THR A 347 18.96 23.16 -9.65
CA THR A 347 17.63 23.57 -9.18
C THR A 347 16.58 22.98 -10.11
N VAL A 348 15.61 22.27 -9.52
CA VAL A 348 14.54 21.58 -10.25
C VAL A 348 13.19 22.05 -9.73
N LYS A 349 12.30 22.43 -10.63
CA LYS A 349 10.89 22.66 -10.32
C LYS A 349 10.12 21.33 -10.45
N ILE A 350 9.51 20.87 -9.37
CA ILE A 350 8.80 19.58 -9.33
C ILE A 350 7.42 19.70 -9.97
N ASP A 351 7.09 18.79 -10.86
CA ASP A 351 5.75 18.66 -11.45
C ASP A 351 4.88 17.67 -10.63
N GLU A 352 3.59 17.62 -10.93
CA GLU A 352 2.68 16.63 -10.39
C GLU A 352 2.85 15.29 -11.15
N LEU A 353 2.96 14.19 -10.40
CA LEU A 353 2.88 12.85 -10.98
C LEU A 353 1.45 12.62 -11.49
N ASN A 354 1.22 12.87 -12.78
CA ASN A 354 -0.08 12.63 -13.41
C ASN A 354 -0.26 11.13 -13.70
N GLU A 355 -1.09 10.47 -12.92
CA GLU A 355 -1.44 9.06 -13.13
C GLU A 355 -2.24 8.82 -14.44
N GLY A 356 -2.63 9.87 -15.13
CA GLY A 356 -3.35 9.84 -16.43
C GLY A 356 -2.53 10.24 -17.65
N GLY A 357 -1.26 10.64 -17.49
CA GLY A 357 -0.36 11.01 -18.59
C GLY A 357 0.93 10.20 -18.48
N ASN A 358 1.07 9.20 -19.35
CA ASN A 358 2.29 8.41 -19.58
C ASN A 358 3.29 8.38 -18.41
N ILE A 359 2.91 7.76 -17.31
CA ILE A 359 3.81 6.82 -16.71
C ILE A 359 4.01 5.83 -17.85
N ALA A 360 5.24 5.63 -18.33
CA ALA A 360 5.57 4.30 -18.82
C ALA A 360 5.10 3.39 -17.69
N ALA A 361 3.94 2.81 -17.86
CA ALA A 361 3.30 2.02 -16.86
C ALA A 361 4.35 1.02 -16.41
N VAL A 362 4.60 0.95 -15.09
CA VAL A 362 4.72 -0.38 -14.53
C VAL A 362 3.35 -0.95 -14.86
N ASN A 363 3.24 -1.55 -16.04
CA ASN A 363 2.07 -2.27 -16.43
C ASN A 363 1.93 -3.33 -15.34
N GLU A 364 0.99 -3.15 -14.42
CA GLU A 364 0.46 -4.30 -13.72
C GLU A 364 -0.03 -5.19 -14.84
N GLY A 365 0.75 -6.25 -15.10
CA GLY A 365 0.48 -7.09 -16.24
C GLY A 365 -0.93 -7.62 -16.13
N THR A 366 -1.67 -7.62 -17.19
CA THR A 366 -3.01 -8.20 -17.22
C THR A 366 -2.88 -9.70 -17.02
N TYR A 367 -3.51 -10.23 -15.99
CA TYR A 367 -3.56 -11.66 -15.74
C TYR A 367 -4.58 -12.31 -16.68
N ILE A 368 -4.13 -13.27 -17.45
CA ILE A 368 -4.94 -14.08 -18.38
C ILE A 368 -5.21 -15.42 -17.69
N GLU A 369 -6.39 -15.54 -17.11
CA GLU A 369 -6.79 -16.70 -16.31
C GLU A 369 -6.71 -18.01 -17.12
N GLU A 370 -7.14 -17.98 -18.37
CA GLU A 370 -7.20 -19.13 -19.27
C GLU A 370 -5.82 -19.71 -19.62
N LEU A 371 -4.76 -18.94 -19.41
CA LEU A 371 -3.39 -19.37 -19.68
C LEU A 371 -2.49 -19.37 -18.44
N ASP A 372 -3.01 -18.90 -17.29
CA ASP A 372 -2.25 -18.72 -16.04
C ASP A 372 -0.95 -17.93 -16.25
N ILE A 373 -1.05 -16.77 -16.92
CA ILE A 373 0.07 -15.88 -17.20
C ILE A 373 -0.30 -14.41 -16.95
N THR A 374 0.71 -13.61 -16.63
CA THR A 374 0.58 -12.16 -16.58
C THR A 374 1.30 -11.56 -17.78
N LEU A 375 0.60 -10.75 -18.57
CA LEU A 375 1.10 -10.10 -19.77
C LEU A 375 1.18 -8.59 -19.60
N THR A 376 2.16 -7.97 -20.24
CA THR A 376 2.26 -6.52 -20.40
C THR A 376 2.34 -6.15 -21.87
N GLU A 377 2.04 -4.88 -22.18
CA GLU A 377 2.30 -4.33 -23.51
C GLU A 377 3.80 -4.39 -23.82
N LEU A 378 4.13 -4.77 -25.04
CA LEU A 378 5.51 -4.72 -25.52
C LEU A 378 5.85 -3.25 -25.86
N ASN A 379 6.68 -2.64 -25.04
CA ASN A 379 7.12 -1.26 -25.21
C ASN A 379 8.54 -1.17 -25.78
N ASP A 380 8.95 0.02 -26.19
CA ASP A 380 10.26 0.26 -26.81
C ASP A 380 11.44 -0.14 -25.90
N GLU A 381 11.28 0.03 -24.58
CA GLU A 381 12.31 -0.34 -23.59
C GLU A 381 12.48 -1.86 -23.51
N THR A 382 11.36 -2.61 -23.46
CA THR A 382 11.39 -4.08 -23.48
C THR A 382 11.97 -4.60 -24.81
N ILE A 383 11.58 -3.98 -25.94
CA ILE A 383 12.14 -4.29 -27.27
C ILE A 383 13.66 -4.12 -27.26
N GLN A 384 14.13 -2.98 -26.74
CA GLN A 384 15.58 -2.69 -26.67
C GLN A 384 16.32 -3.61 -25.71
N SER A 385 15.76 -3.88 -24.52
CA SER A 385 16.38 -4.74 -23.49
C SER A 385 16.52 -6.19 -23.94
N LEU A 386 15.56 -6.67 -24.75
CA LEU A 386 15.57 -8.00 -25.34
C LEU A 386 16.33 -8.07 -26.68
N GLY A 387 16.85 -6.94 -27.18
CA GLY A 387 17.58 -6.87 -28.44
C GLY A 387 16.71 -7.21 -29.66
N LEU A 388 15.41 -6.90 -29.60
CA LEU A 388 14.46 -7.20 -30.68
C LEU A 388 14.46 -6.09 -31.75
N ASP A 389 13.88 -6.41 -32.92
CA ASP A 389 13.67 -5.42 -33.96
C ASP A 389 12.71 -4.32 -33.45
N PRO A 390 13.02 -3.03 -33.65
CA PRO A 390 12.15 -1.92 -33.24
C PRO A 390 10.71 -1.97 -33.79
N GLU A 391 10.48 -2.67 -34.91
CA GLU A 391 9.14 -2.87 -35.48
C GLU A 391 8.41 -4.10 -34.90
N THR A 392 9.00 -4.80 -33.91
CA THR A 392 8.35 -5.96 -33.26
C THR A 392 7.10 -5.52 -32.53
N SER A 393 5.98 -6.16 -32.82
CA SER A 393 4.72 -5.98 -32.10
C SER A 393 4.28 -7.28 -31.43
N GLY A 394 3.63 -7.17 -30.26
CA GLY A 394 3.23 -8.35 -29.49
C GLY A 394 2.89 -8.01 -28.04
N VAL A 395 2.88 -9.02 -27.20
CA VAL A 395 2.72 -8.91 -25.75
C VAL A 395 3.86 -9.61 -25.03
N PHE A 396 4.30 -9.02 -23.92
CA PHE A 396 5.41 -9.52 -23.12
C PHE A 396 4.89 -10.36 -21.94
N VAL A 397 5.47 -11.54 -21.74
CA VAL A 397 5.13 -12.44 -20.63
C VAL A 397 5.94 -12.03 -19.40
N GLU A 398 5.29 -11.34 -18.47
CA GLU A 398 5.92 -10.88 -17.23
C GLU A 398 6.04 -12.01 -16.21
N LYS A 399 4.95 -12.78 -16.02
CA LYS A 399 4.90 -13.88 -15.05
C LYS A 399 4.16 -15.07 -15.65
N VAL A 400 4.54 -16.25 -15.20
CA VAL A 400 3.89 -17.52 -15.56
C VAL A 400 3.52 -18.23 -14.27
N GLY A 401 2.26 -18.63 -14.14
CA GLY A 401 1.75 -19.38 -12.99
C GLY A 401 2.10 -20.87 -13.08
N GLU A 402 1.81 -21.59 -12.02
CA GLU A 402 2.20 -23.01 -11.88
C GLU A 402 1.48 -23.94 -12.85
N LYS A 403 0.32 -23.54 -13.35
CA LYS A 403 -0.49 -24.35 -14.29
C LYS A 403 -0.01 -24.25 -15.74
N ASN A 404 0.67 -23.19 -16.11
CA ASN A 404 1.23 -23.06 -17.45
C ASN A 404 2.63 -23.67 -17.50
N THR A 405 2.84 -24.60 -18.45
CA THR A 405 4.10 -25.37 -18.55
C THR A 405 4.93 -25.03 -19.78
N ASN A 406 4.42 -24.23 -20.72
CA ASN A 406 5.03 -24.05 -22.05
C ASN A 406 5.55 -22.66 -22.30
N LEU A 407 4.96 -21.61 -21.71
CA LEU A 407 5.46 -20.25 -21.72
C LEU A 407 6.45 -20.04 -20.56
N LEU A 408 7.37 -19.12 -20.73
CA LEU A 408 8.34 -18.71 -19.71
C LEU A 408 8.28 -17.19 -19.51
N PRO A 409 8.66 -16.69 -18.33
CA PRO A 409 8.90 -15.25 -18.15
C PRO A 409 9.92 -14.74 -19.17
N ASN A 410 9.71 -13.53 -19.68
CA ASN A 410 10.44 -12.87 -20.74
C ASN A 410 10.19 -13.40 -22.17
N ASP A 411 9.22 -14.30 -22.37
CA ASP A 411 8.73 -14.59 -23.72
C ASP A 411 7.99 -13.37 -24.31
N VAL A 412 8.08 -13.19 -25.61
CA VAL A 412 7.28 -12.23 -26.35
C VAL A 412 6.37 -12.97 -27.31
N ILE A 413 5.04 -12.90 -27.11
CA ILE A 413 4.08 -13.55 -27.98
C ILE A 413 3.72 -12.57 -29.08
N ILE A 414 4.05 -12.94 -30.33
CA ILE A 414 3.90 -12.08 -31.51
C ILE A 414 2.75 -12.50 -32.43
N GLN A 415 2.22 -13.74 -32.24
CA GLN A 415 1.18 -14.27 -33.09
C GLN A 415 0.39 -15.38 -32.39
N VAL A 416 -0.93 -15.43 -32.61
CA VAL A 416 -1.83 -16.52 -32.21
C VAL A 416 -2.42 -17.13 -33.46
N SER A 417 -2.12 -18.40 -33.72
CA SER A 417 -2.52 -19.10 -34.95
C SER A 417 -2.12 -18.33 -36.22
N SER A 418 -3.07 -17.82 -37.00
CA SER A 418 -2.82 -17.04 -38.22
C SER A 418 -2.77 -15.53 -38.01
N GLU A 419 -3.09 -15.02 -36.81
CA GLU A 419 -3.28 -13.60 -36.53
C GLU A 419 -2.11 -13.02 -35.74
N LYS A 420 -1.49 -11.96 -36.27
CA LYS A 420 -0.45 -11.19 -35.58
C LYS A 420 -1.03 -10.37 -34.44
N ILE A 421 -0.32 -10.30 -33.34
CA ILE A 421 -0.65 -9.49 -32.17
C ILE A 421 -0.06 -8.10 -32.36
N GLN A 422 -0.90 -7.08 -32.17
CA GLN A 422 -0.46 -5.69 -32.21
C GLN A 422 -0.29 -5.09 -30.82
N ASN A 423 -1.13 -5.52 -29.86
CA ASN A 423 -1.18 -5.03 -28.48
C ASN A 423 -1.93 -6.03 -27.60
N LEU A 424 -1.96 -5.75 -26.29
CA LEU A 424 -2.61 -6.60 -25.28
C LEU A 424 -4.11 -6.80 -25.58
N SER A 425 -4.83 -5.74 -25.94
CA SER A 425 -6.25 -5.82 -26.25
C SER A 425 -6.55 -6.74 -27.44
N SER A 426 -5.68 -6.75 -28.47
CA SER A 426 -5.80 -7.68 -29.59
C SER A 426 -5.57 -9.14 -29.17
N PHE A 427 -4.65 -9.37 -28.23
CA PHE A 427 -4.40 -10.68 -27.66
C PHE A 427 -5.60 -11.18 -26.84
N GLU A 428 -6.10 -10.37 -25.89
CA GLU A 428 -7.27 -10.71 -25.07
C GLU A 428 -8.48 -11.09 -25.90
N LYS A 429 -8.73 -10.35 -27.00
CA LYS A 429 -9.79 -10.67 -27.94
C LYS A 429 -9.61 -12.05 -28.58
N LEU A 430 -8.39 -12.37 -29.03
CA LEU A 430 -8.08 -13.66 -29.64
C LEU A 430 -8.24 -14.83 -28.66
N ILE A 431 -7.89 -14.64 -27.38
CA ILE A 431 -8.13 -15.60 -26.31
C ILE A 431 -9.62 -15.81 -26.11
N SER A 432 -10.38 -14.71 -25.89
CA SER A 432 -11.84 -14.77 -25.71
C SER A 432 -12.55 -15.47 -26.87
N ASP A 433 -12.15 -15.20 -28.11
CA ASP A 433 -12.74 -15.81 -29.30
C ASP A 433 -12.36 -17.30 -29.41
N SER A 434 -11.14 -17.68 -28.96
CA SER A 434 -10.69 -19.07 -28.94
C SER A 434 -11.44 -19.90 -27.89
N VAL A 435 -11.72 -19.32 -26.73
CA VAL A 435 -12.55 -19.93 -25.67
C VAL A 435 -13.98 -20.13 -26.14
N LYS A 436 -14.59 -19.14 -26.82
CA LYS A 436 -15.94 -19.28 -27.39
C LYS A 436 -16.04 -20.38 -28.46
N LEU A 437 -14.95 -20.67 -29.13
CA LEU A 437 -14.82 -21.75 -30.12
C LEU A 437 -14.49 -23.10 -29.52
N GLU A 438 -14.50 -23.23 -28.17
CA GLU A 438 -14.21 -24.44 -27.40
C GLU A 438 -12.87 -25.10 -27.82
N ARG A 439 -11.83 -24.26 -28.05
CA ARG A 439 -10.49 -24.77 -28.36
C ARG A 439 -9.80 -25.21 -27.06
N ASP A 440 -9.16 -26.37 -27.08
CA ASP A 440 -8.40 -26.88 -25.92
C ASP A 440 -7.00 -26.30 -25.81
N LYS A 441 -6.48 -25.68 -26.87
CA LYS A 441 -5.11 -25.21 -26.97
C LYS A 441 -4.95 -24.12 -28.03
N LEU A 442 -3.89 -23.32 -27.84
CA LEU A 442 -3.48 -22.26 -28.76
C LEU A 442 -2.15 -22.62 -29.43
N LEU A 443 -2.02 -22.25 -30.69
CA LEU A 443 -0.75 -22.22 -31.38
C LEU A 443 -0.20 -20.79 -31.31
N LEU A 444 0.91 -20.62 -30.56
CA LEU A 444 1.54 -19.33 -30.31
C LEU A 444 2.88 -19.25 -31.05
N ARG A 445 3.18 -18.10 -31.67
CA ARG A 445 4.50 -17.77 -32.14
C ARG A 445 5.14 -16.85 -31.11
N VAL A 446 6.30 -17.27 -30.61
CA VAL A 446 6.96 -16.66 -29.46
C VAL A 446 8.39 -16.33 -29.82
N ILE A 447 8.90 -15.23 -29.29
CA ILE A 447 10.33 -14.92 -29.26
C ILE A 447 10.83 -15.21 -27.84
N ARG A 448 11.86 -16.04 -27.72
CA ARG A 448 12.57 -16.37 -26.48
C ARG A 448 14.06 -16.34 -26.75
N ASP A 449 14.82 -15.59 -25.94
CA ASP A 449 16.27 -15.42 -26.10
C ASP A 449 16.68 -15.04 -27.54
N GLY A 450 15.91 -14.12 -28.15
CA GLY A 450 16.14 -13.65 -29.52
C GLY A 450 15.79 -14.62 -30.64
N SER A 451 15.25 -15.81 -30.33
CA SER A 451 14.87 -16.83 -31.32
C SER A 451 13.35 -16.96 -31.42
N GLU A 452 12.83 -16.96 -32.66
CA GLU A 452 11.42 -17.18 -32.92
C GLU A 452 11.10 -18.66 -33.12
N PHE A 453 10.02 -19.14 -32.47
CA PHE A 453 9.51 -20.48 -32.67
C PHE A 453 8.02 -20.59 -32.40
N TRP A 454 7.41 -21.69 -32.84
CA TRP A 454 6.02 -21.99 -32.56
C TRP A 454 5.92 -22.95 -31.38
N LEU A 455 5.00 -22.65 -30.45
CA LEU A 455 4.63 -23.56 -29.37
C LEU A 455 3.13 -23.73 -29.27
N ILE A 456 2.71 -24.87 -28.74
CA ILE A 456 1.32 -25.13 -28.39
C ILE A 456 1.16 -24.92 -26.90
N ASN A 457 0.26 -24.01 -26.52
CA ASN A 457 -0.08 -23.77 -25.11
C ASN A 457 -1.51 -24.24 -24.85
N PRO A 458 -1.74 -25.20 -23.94
CA PRO A 458 -3.09 -25.59 -23.55
C PRO A 458 -3.75 -24.47 -22.74
N PHE A 459 -5.08 -24.41 -22.76
CA PHE A 459 -5.82 -23.66 -21.77
C PHE A 459 -5.73 -24.38 -20.43
N VAL A 460 -5.66 -23.62 -19.33
CA VAL A 460 -5.64 -24.18 -17.98
C VAL A 460 -7.07 -24.31 -17.45
N GLU A 461 -7.33 -25.42 -16.74
CA GLU A 461 -8.61 -25.69 -16.08
C GLU A 461 -8.67 -25.06 -14.67
#